data_4bfceba9de9a0ab41501968cf57c5975
#
_entry.id   4bfceba9de9a0ab41501968cf57c5975
#
_cell.length_a   1.000
_cell.length_b   1.000
_cell.length_c   1.000
_cell.angle_alpha   90.00
_cell.angle_beta   90.00
_cell.angle_gamma   90.00
#
_symmetry.space_group_name_H-M   'P 1'
#
loop_
_entity.id
_entity.type
_entity.pdbx_description
1 polymer ?
#
loop_
_entity_poly.entity_id
_entity_poly.type
_entity_poly.pdbx_seq_one_letter_code
_entity_poly.pdbx_strand_id
1 'polypeptide(L)'
;MKSFSDLRYFCEYIVNKYNSPSNASEEDKAQEFRKIYLRDLPLDLRTLRAIASACGIYVNGVDSKKLPQNIRGYHDVFEDKRNIYYKKGDTKSGIENTFLHEFREMIEPVFAELCTDYSPLRTNAVHIAANKFATAVLLPTDEFRDKVYETGFDVIALSKLYSKSCSQVLLRMGEVLQGSVFLYSALYEQGPEVDNWTLNYWTGSANNDDPEANIYGADGLFPRKGRTVSPGSLVDMVIKAKKPHLVRRITVLDSKEDEGLVAIASPLVIAGSLVKVVLVVVLSHSIGLLQPQIERINPVELEGFHNHL
;
A
#
# COMPACT_ATOMS: atom_id res chain seq x y z
N MET A 1 -34.99 13.00 13.84
CA MET A 1 -33.62 13.03 13.29
C MET A 1 -33.04 11.65 13.42
N LYS A 2 -32.85 10.89 12.31
CA LYS A 2 -32.09 9.63 12.37
C LYS A 2 -30.67 9.98 12.80
N SER A 3 -30.16 9.32 13.83
CA SER A 3 -28.81 9.49 14.31
C SER A 3 -27.84 9.25 13.16
N PHE A 4 -26.94 10.18 12.85
CA PHE A 4 -25.88 10.07 11.83
C PHE A 4 -24.83 8.97 12.19
N SER A 5 -25.13 8.11 13.13
CA SER A 5 -24.22 7.30 13.90
C SER A 5 -24.38 5.79 13.72
N ASP A 6 -25.15 5.33 12.74
CA ASP A 6 -25.36 3.89 12.52
C ASP A 6 -24.55 3.42 11.29
N LEU A 7 -23.97 2.22 11.38
CA LEU A 7 -23.34 1.51 10.26
C LEU A 7 -24.28 1.46 9.04
N ARG A 8 -25.58 1.25 9.29
CA ARG A 8 -26.62 1.24 8.26
C ARG A 8 -26.73 2.58 7.54
N TYR A 9 -26.56 3.71 8.24
CA TYR A 9 -26.58 5.03 7.63
C TYR A 9 -25.53 5.19 6.53
N PHE A 10 -24.31 4.73 6.78
CA PHE A 10 -23.26 4.74 5.77
C PHE A 10 -23.65 3.93 4.53
N CYS A 11 -24.20 2.73 4.73
CA CYS A 11 -24.64 1.87 3.64
C CYS A 11 -25.79 2.49 2.86
N GLU A 12 -26.81 3.04 3.54
CA GLU A 12 -27.93 3.77 2.91
C GLU A 12 -27.43 4.96 2.10
N TYR A 13 -26.44 5.70 2.62
CA TYR A 13 -25.83 6.82 1.91
C TYR A 13 -25.16 6.38 0.61
N ILE A 14 -24.37 5.30 0.65
CA ILE A 14 -23.69 4.74 -0.55
C ILE A 14 -24.73 4.26 -1.56
N VAL A 15 -25.75 3.51 -1.14
CA VAL A 15 -26.80 3.03 -2.04
C VAL A 15 -27.54 4.19 -2.69
N ASN A 16 -27.94 5.20 -1.92
CA ASN A 16 -28.66 6.36 -2.44
C ASN A 16 -27.81 7.20 -3.40
N LYS A 17 -26.52 7.36 -3.13
CA LYS A 17 -25.63 8.18 -3.96
C LYS A 17 -25.26 7.50 -5.27
N TYR A 18 -25.01 6.20 -5.24
CA TYR A 18 -24.49 5.45 -6.38
C TYR A 18 -25.51 4.51 -7.02
N ASN A 19 -26.76 4.49 -6.54
CA ASN A 19 -27.88 3.61 -6.92
C ASN A 19 -27.63 2.11 -6.63
N SER A 20 -26.40 1.70 -6.39
CA SER A 20 -26.01 0.34 -5.99
C SER A 20 -24.62 0.36 -5.36
N PRO A 21 -24.32 -0.51 -4.40
CA PRO A 21 -22.98 -0.68 -3.85
C PRO A 21 -21.94 -1.10 -4.91
N SER A 22 -22.41 -1.79 -5.97
CA SER A 22 -21.54 -2.25 -7.08
C SER A 22 -21.05 -1.09 -7.97
N ASN A 23 -21.79 0.03 -8.01
CA ASN A 23 -21.42 1.19 -8.81
C ASN A 23 -20.42 2.11 -8.10
N ALA A 24 -20.21 1.91 -6.80
CA ALA A 24 -19.20 2.61 -6.02
C ALA A 24 -17.94 1.74 -5.94
N SER A 25 -16.81 2.26 -6.42
CA SER A 25 -15.51 1.64 -6.19
C SER A 25 -15.16 1.64 -4.68
N GLU A 26 -14.17 0.86 -4.27
CA GLU A 26 -13.69 0.92 -2.88
C GLU A 26 -13.05 2.26 -2.55
N GLU A 27 -12.51 2.95 -3.55
CA GLU A 27 -12.01 4.32 -3.45
C GLU A 27 -13.16 5.31 -3.17
N ASP A 28 -14.28 5.21 -3.90
CA ASP A 28 -15.45 6.05 -3.67
C ASP A 28 -16.01 5.85 -2.26
N LYS A 29 -16.15 4.59 -1.82
CA LYS A 29 -16.60 4.26 -0.47
C LYS A 29 -15.67 4.82 0.60
N ALA A 30 -14.35 4.75 0.36
CA ALA A 30 -13.34 5.30 1.27
C ALA A 30 -13.41 6.83 1.36
N GLN A 31 -13.60 7.52 0.23
CA GLN A 31 -13.80 8.98 0.20
C GLN A 31 -15.06 9.37 0.99
N GLU A 32 -16.17 8.66 0.78
CA GLU A 32 -17.42 8.96 1.51
C GLU A 32 -17.29 8.66 3.01
N PHE A 33 -16.57 7.58 3.38
CA PHE A 33 -16.24 7.31 4.78
C PHE A 33 -15.46 8.47 5.41
N ARG A 34 -14.45 8.99 4.72
CA ARG A 34 -13.68 10.13 5.19
C ARG A 34 -14.54 11.38 5.32
N LYS A 35 -15.40 11.69 4.35
CA LYS A 35 -16.32 12.85 4.38
C LYS A 35 -17.34 12.76 5.52
N ILE A 36 -17.89 11.58 5.76
CA ILE A 36 -18.94 11.38 6.77
C ILE A 36 -18.35 11.37 8.17
N TYR A 37 -17.29 10.60 8.38
CA TYR A 37 -16.81 10.28 9.71
C TYR A 37 -15.54 11.01 10.13
N LEU A 38 -14.62 11.27 9.22
CA LEU A 38 -13.36 11.91 9.58
C LEU A 38 -13.43 13.42 9.43
N ARG A 39 -14.01 13.92 8.33
CA ARG A 39 -13.98 15.36 8.02
C ARG A 39 -12.55 15.88 8.14
N ASP A 40 -12.32 16.80 9.11
CA ASP A 40 -10.99 17.36 9.43
C ASP A 40 -10.32 16.67 10.62
N LEU A 41 -10.89 15.56 11.12
CA LEU A 41 -10.31 14.84 12.25
C LEU A 41 -9.10 14.00 11.81
N PRO A 42 -8.06 13.90 12.64
CA PRO A 42 -6.94 13.05 12.36
C PRO A 42 -7.38 11.59 12.33
N LEU A 43 -6.84 10.84 11.38
CA LEU A 43 -7.05 9.40 11.31
C LEU A 43 -6.12 8.72 12.33
N ASP A 44 -6.65 8.46 13.49
CA ASP A 44 -5.96 7.73 14.55
C ASP A 44 -6.89 6.75 15.26
N LEU A 45 -6.33 5.91 16.13
CA LEU A 45 -7.08 4.89 16.84
C LEU A 45 -8.18 5.48 17.75
N ARG A 46 -7.99 6.69 18.29
CA ARG A 46 -8.99 7.37 19.12
C ARG A 46 -10.21 7.74 18.27
N THR A 47 -9.96 8.35 17.11
CA THR A 47 -11.01 8.72 16.15
C THR A 47 -11.73 7.48 15.62
N LEU A 48 -11.00 6.42 15.26
CA LEU A 48 -11.61 5.18 14.79
C LEU A 48 -12.48 4.51 15.87
N ARG A 49 -12.08 4.54 17.12
CA ARG A 49 -12.92 4.05 18.24
C ARG A 49 -14.17 4.89 18.43
N ALA A 50 -14.08 6.21 18.26
CA ALA A 50 -15.25 7.08 18.34
C ALA A 50 -16.22 6.78 17.19
N ILE A 51 -15.72 6.57 15.97
CA ILE A 51 -16.52 6.15 14.81
C ILE A 51 -17.18 4.79 15.08
N ALA A 52 -16.41 3.82 15.56
CA ALA A 52 -16.95 2.50 15.93
C ALA A 52 -18.10 2.60 16.92
N SER A 53 -17.88 3.34 18.02
CA SER A 53 -18.91 3.56 19.04
C SER A 53 -20.16 4.21 18.44
N ALA A 54 -19.98 5.19 17.56
CA ALA A 54 -21.08 5.83 16.85
C ALA A 54 -21.82 4.86 15.91
N CYS A 55 -21.13 3.88 15.33
CA CYS A 55 -21.71 2.83 14.49
C CYS A 55 -22.23 1.62 15.26
N GLY A 56 -22.25 1.67 16.60
CA GLY A 56 -22.68 0.53 17.44
C GLY A 56 -21.70 -0.66 17.39
N ILE A 57 -20.42 -0.39 17.13
CA ILE A 57 -19.37 -1.40 17.01
C ILE A 57 -18.48 -1.33 18.28
N TYR A 58 -18.24 -2.47 18.89
CA TYR A 58 -17.30 -2.61 20.01
C TYR A 58 -15.92 -3.00 19.49
N VAL A 59 -14.88 -2.28 19.92
CA VAL A 59 -13.50 -2.50 19.47
C VAL A 59 -12.65 -3.02 20.62
N ASN A 60 -12.21 -4.27 20.51
CA ASN A 60 -11.57 -5.01 21.59
C ASN A 60 -10.17 -5.51 21.17
N GLY A 61 -9.21 -5.34 22.08
CA GLY A 61 -7.90 -5.95 21.90
C GLY A 61 -7.85 -7.39 22.41
N VAL A 62 -7.32 -8.31 21.62
CA VAL A 62 -7.17 -9.73 21.94
C VAL A 62 -5.69 -10.05 22.12
N ASP A 63 -5.36 -10.93 23.07
CA ASP A 63 -4.00 -11.40 23.29
C ASP A 63 -3.51 -12.15 22.02
N SER A 64 -2.30 -11.82 21.62
CA SER A 64 -1.67 -12.42 20.41
C SER A 64 -1.61 -13.94 20.47
N LYS A 65 -1.53 -14.55 21.65
CA LYS A 65 -1.52 -16.01 21.84
C LYS A 65 -2.87 -16.67 21.53
N LYS A 66 -3.95 -15.90 21.52
CA LYS A 66 -5.31 -16.39 21.24
C LYS A 66 -5.70 -16.25 19.77
N LEU A 67 -4.85 -15.63 18.96
CA LEU A 67 -5.07 -15.48 17.52
C LEU A 67 -4.12 -16.40 16.75
N PRO A 68 -4.59 -17.01 15.64
CA PRO A 68 -3.71 -17.68 14.71
C PRO A 68 -2.59 -16.75 14.23
N GLN A 69 -1.43 -17.32 13.90
CA GLN A 69 -0.21 -16.56 13.64
C GLN A 69 -0.35 -15.53 12.50
N ASN A 70 -1.23 -15.81 11.54
CA ASN A 70 -1.46 -14.96 10.35
C ASN A 70 -2.64 -14.01 10.49
N ILE A 71 -3.38 -14.03 11.61
CA ILE A 71 -4.57 -13.21 11.81
C ILE A 71 -4.20 -12.02 12.69
N ARG A 72 -4.45 -10.81 12.19
CA ARG A 72 -4.25 -9.55 12.92
C ARG A 72 -5.49 -9.10 13.67
N GLY A 73 -6.66 -9.51 13.19
CA GLY A 73 -7.95 -9.24 13.79
C GLY A 73 -9.06 -9.98 13.08
N TYR A 74 -10.25 -9.82 13.60
CA TYR A 74 -11.48 -10.37 13.02
C TYR A 74 -12.68 -9.59 13.56
N HIS A 75 -13.82 -9.77 12.94
CA HIS A 75 -15.09 -9.27 13.47
C HIS A 75 -16.05 -10.42 13.71
N ASP A 76 -16.99 -10.19 14.60
CA ASP A 76 -18.17 -11.04 14.80
C ASP A 76 -19.43 -10.21 15.08
N VAL A 77 -20.56 -10.89 14.95
CA VAL A 77 -21.87 -10.39 15.40
C VAL A 77 -22.40 -11.39 16.39
N PHE A 78 -22.44 -11.01 17.65
CA PHE A 78 -22.94 -11.84 18.73
C PHE A 78 -24.03 -11.09 19.50
N GLU A 79 -25.22 -11.69 19.65
CA GLU A 79 -26.39 -11.09 20.30
C GLU A 79 -26.67 -9.65 19.81
N ASP A 80 -26.73 -9.46 18.49
CA ASP A 80 -26.93 -8.17 17.82
C ASP A 80 -25.82 -7.12 18.08
N LYS A 81 -24.76 -7.51 18.79
CA LYS A 81 -23.59 -6.67 19.02
C LYS A 81 -22.54 -6.95 17.98
N ARG A 82 -22.10 -5.92 17.28
CA ARG A 82 -20.99 -5.97 16.32
C ARG A 82 -19.68 -5.73 17.04
N ASN A 83 -18.71 -6.62 16.87
CA ASN A 83 -17.43 -6.53 17.52
C ASN A 83 -16.31 -6.57 16.46
N ILE A 84 -15.31 -5.71 16.64
CA ILE A 84 -14.03 -5.80 15.94
C ILE A 84 -12.96 -6.14 16.98
N TYR A 85 -12.19 -7.18 16.68
CA TYR A 85 -11.08 -7.61 17.51
C TYR A 85 -9.76 -7.34 16.79
N TYR A 86 -8.80 -6.77 17.50
CA TYR A 86 -7.46 -6.55 16.98
C TYR A 86 -6.41 -7.18 17.90
N LYS A 87 -5.27 -7.53 17.33
CA LYS A 87 -4.14 -8.13 18.06
C LYS A 87 -3.51 -7.10 18.99
N LYS A 88 -3.51 -7.36 20.31
CA LYS A 88 -2.75 -6.55 21.28
C LYS A 88 -1.27 -6.62 20.98
N GLY A 89 -0.59 -5.47 21.01
CA GLY A 89 0.83 -5.36 20.71
C GLY A 89 1.14 -5.23 19.22
N ASP A 90 0.13 -5.20 18.33
CA ASP A 90 0.36 -4.80 16.95
C ASP A 90 0.70 -3.30 16.85
N THR A 91 1.31 -2.90 15.75
CA THR A 91 1.63 -1.49 15.50
C THR A 91 0.35 -0.66 15.39
N LYS A 92 0.44 0.64 15.69
CA LYS A 92 -0.68 1.58 15.54
C LYS A 92 -1.29 1.47 14.14
N SER A 93 -0.46 1.52 13.10
CA SER A 93 -0.89 1.37 11.70
C SER A 93 -1.54 0.01 11.41
N GLY A 94 -1.05 -1.07 12.03
CA GLY A 94 -1.65 -2.40 11.91
C GLY A 94 -3.06 -2.45 12.49
N ILE A 95 -3.26 -1.85 13.68
CA ILE A 95 -4.58 -1.79 14.33
C ILE A 95 -5.55 -0.92 13.51
N GLU A 96 -5.10 0.22 13.00
CA GLU A 96 -5.92 1.10 12.15
C GLU A 96 -6.35 0.38 10.86
N ASN A 97 -5.43 -0.31 10.21
CA ASN A 97 -5.74 -1.10 9.03
C ASN A 97 -6.72 -2.23 9.33
N THR A 98 -6.50 -2.97 10.41
CA THR A 98 -7.42 -4.03 10.85
C THR A 98 -8.82 -3.48 11.08
N PHE A 99 -8.95 -2.36 11.80
CA PHE A 99 -10.26 -1.76 12.03
C PHE A 99 -11.00 -1.44 10.74
N LEU A 100 -10.35 -0.77 9.79
CA LEU A 100 -10.96 -0.36 8.52
C LEU A 100 -11.28 -1.55 7.63
N HIS A 101 -10.44 -2.57 7.65
CA HIS A 101 -10.66 -3.83 6.95
C HIS A 101 -11.92 -4.54 7.47
N GLU A 102 -12.00 -4.77 8.79
CA GLU A 102 -13.15 -5.43 9.41
C GLU A 102 -14.43 -4.59 9.28
N PHE A 103 -14.32 -3.27 9.36
CA PHE A 103 -15.45 -2.37 9.10
C PHE A 103 -15.99 -2.56 7.69
N ARG A 104 -15.12 -2.64 6.68
CA ARG A 104 -15.53 -2.86 5.29
C ARG A 104 -16.21 -4.22 5.10
N GLU A 105 -15.70 -5.26 5.72
CA GLU A 105 -16.34 -6.58 5.68
C GLU A 105 -17.72 -6.58 6.35
N MET A 106 -17.88 -5.90 7.48
CA MET A 106 -19.15 -5.79 8.20
C MET A 106 -20.26 -5.09 7.41
N ILE A 107 -19.94 -4.18 6.50
CA ILE A 107 -20.95 -3.47 5.70
C ILE A 107 -21.46 -4.32 4.53
N GLU A 108 -20.78 -5.38 4.16
CA GLU A 108 -21.17 -6.22 3.02
C GLU A 108 -22.55 -6.84 3.17
N PRO A 109 -22.90 -7.54 4.28
CA PRO A 109 -24.24 -8.05 4.49
C PRO A 109 -25.31 -6.93 4.58
N VAL A 110 -24.96 -5.75 5.10
CA VAL A 110 -25.89 -4.62 5.16
C VAL A 110 -26.25 -4.10 3.76
N PHE A 111 -25.30 -4.09 2.83
CA PHE A 111 -25.58 -3.76 1.44
C PHE A 111 -26.54 -4.76 0.80
N ALA A 112 -26.38 -6.05 1.08
CA ALA A 112 -27.30 -7.08 0.58
C ALA A 112 -28.72 -6.96 1.13
N GLU A 113 -28.87 -6.50 2.37
CA GLU A 113 -30.17 -6.21 2.98
C GLU A 113 -30.86 -4.97 2.37
N LEU A 114 -30.05 -3.96 1.99
CA LEU A 114 -30.56 -2.69 1.49
C LEU A 114 -30.86 -2.70 -0.02
N CYS A 115 -30.22 -3.56 -0.75
CA CYS A 115 -30.30 -3.61 -2.22
C CYS A 115 -30.51 -5.04 -2.68
N THR A 116 -31.77 -5.38 -3.01
CA THR A 116 -32.18 -6.74 -3.39
C THR A 116 -31.47 -7.26 -4.64
N ASP A 117 -31.07 -6.35 -5.53
CA ASP A 117 -30.36 -6.69 -6.77
C ASP A 117 -28.83 -6.76 -6.57
N TYR A 118 -28.35 -6.49 -5.35
CA TYR A 118 -26.95 -6.60 -5.02
C TYR A 118 -26.58 -8.05 -4.69
N SER A 119 -25.65 -8.59 -5.45
CA SER A 119 -25.04 -9.89 -5.12
C SER A 119 -23.82 -9.68 -4.23
N PRO A 120 -23.86 -10.13 -2.96
CA PRO A 120 -22.72 -9.98 -2.07
C PRO A 120 -21.43 -10.58 -2.65
N LEU A 121 -20.33 -9.93 -2.39
CA LEU A 121 -19.02 -10.41 -2.79
C LEU A 121 -18.72 -11.76 -2.12
N ARG A 122 -18.06 -12.67 -2.83
CA ARG A 122 -17.55 -13.91 -2.24
C ARG A 122 -16.39 -13.60 -1.29
N THR A 123 -16.14 -14.49 -0.33
CA THR A 123 -15.16 -14.31 0.76
C THR A 123 -13.82 -13.71 0.30
N ASN A 124 -13.19 -14.26 -0.73
CA ASN A 124 -11.92 -13.71 -1.24
C ASN A 124 -12.06 -12.31 -1.85
N ALA A 125 -13.18 -12.04 -2.53
CA ALA A 125 -13.44 -10.73 -3.13
C ALA A 125 -13.74 -9.67 -2.06
N VAL A 126 -14.46 -10.02 -1.00
CA VAL A 126 -14.68 -9.15 0.17
C VAL A 126 -13.36 -8.77 0.82
N HIS A 127 -12.47 -9.73 1.00
CA HIS A 127 -11.13 -9.50 1.59
C HIS A 127 -10.28 -8.54 0.74
N ILE A 128 -10.30 -8.70 -0.58
CA ILE A 128 -9.61 -7.78 -1.51
C ILE A 128 -10.23 -6.38 -1.43
N ALA A 129 -11.56 -6.29 -1.44
CA ALA A 129 -12.28 -5.02 -1.31
C ALA A 129 -11.97 -4.33 0.03
N ALA A 130 -11.95 -5.08 1.13
CA ALA A 130 -11.63 -4.58 2.45
C ALA A 130 -10.21 -4.02 2.55
N ASN A 131 -9.23 -4.70 1.94
CA ASN A 131 -7.86 -4.19 1.85
C ASN A 131 -7.76 -2.90 1.05
N LYS A 132 -8.43 -2.82 -0.11
CA LYS A 132 -8.47 -1.61 -0.95
C LYS A 132 -9.12 -0.45 -0.21
N PHE A 133 -10.28 -0.67 0.39
CA PHE A 133 -10.99 0.33 1.18
C PHE A 133 -10.12 0.85 2.33
N ALA A 134 -9.57 -0.04 3.15
CA ALA A 134 -8.72 0.34 4.28
C ALA A 134 -7.52 1.17 3.83
N THR A 135 -6.86 0.75 2.76
CA THR A 135 -5.70 1.48 2.21
C THR A 135 -6.10 2.84 1.67
N ALA A 136 -7.24 2.94 0.97
CA ALA A 136 -7.75 4.21 0.44
C ALA A 136 -8.18 5.19 1.53
N VAL A 137 -8.76 4.72 2.64
CA VAL A 137 -9.05 5.56 3.81
C VAL A 137 -7.77 6.07 4.47
N LEU A 138 -6.75 5.20 4.60
CA LEU A 138 -5.47 5.52 5.26
C LEU A 138 -4.57 6.43 4.43
N LEU A 139 -4.62 6.30 3.10
CA LEU A 139 -3.76 6.97 2.13
C LEU A 139 -4.64 7.45 0.94
N PRO A 140 -5.35 8.59 1.10
CA PRO A 140 -6.30 9.09 0.09
C PRO A 140 -5.59 9.36 -1.23
N THR A 141 -6.24 9.00 -2.35
CA THR A 141 -5.63 8.96 -3.69
C THR A 141 -4.93 10.25 -4.08
N ASP A 142 -5.63 11.37 -4.08
CA ASP A 142 -5.08 12.62 -4.63
C ASP A 142 -3.97 13.16 -3.73
N GLU A 143 -4.24 13.28 -2.41
CA GLU A 143 -3.25 13.73 -1.44
C GLU A 143 -2.00 12.83 -1.45
N PHE A 144 -2.19 11.51 -1.49
CA PHE A 144 -1.09 10.56 -1.48
C PHE A 144 -0.29 10.61 -2.80
N ARG A 145 -0.99 10.73 -3.94
CA ARG A 145 -0.36 10.87 -5.26
C ARG A 145 0.54 12.11 -5.32
N ASP A 146 0.04 13.26 -4.86
CA ASP A 146 0.82 14.49 -4.80
C ASP A 146 2.09 14.30 -3.95
N LYS A 147 1.97 13.66 -2.80
CA LYS A 147 3.13 13.38 -1.94
C LYS A 147 4.10 12.36 -2.55
N VAL A 148 3.62 11.40 -3.35
CA VAL A 148 4.49 10.49 -4.11
C VAL A 148 5.38 11.29 -5.05
N TYR A 149 4.82 12.21 -5.83
CA TYR A 149 5.60 13.07 -6.73
C TYR A 149 6.52 14.04 -5.97
N GLU A 150 6.02 14.70 -4.92
CA GLU A 150 6.83 15.60 -4.09
C GLU A 150 8.05 14.91 -3.45
N THR A 151 7.92 13.63 -3.13
CA THR A 151 9.01 12.86 -2.51
C THR A 151 9.92 12.18 -3.52
N GLY A 152 9.59 12.20 -4.81
CA GLY A 152 10.33 11.46 -5.84
C GLY A 152 10.22 9.95 -5.66
N PHE A 153 9.03 9.45 -5.34
CA PHE A 153 8.73 8.03 -5.11
C PHE A 153 9.48 7.41 -3.91
N ASP A 154 9.90 8.22 -2.95
CA ASP A 154 10.62 7.74 -1.76
C ASP A 154 9.67 7.05 -0.78
N VAL A 155 9.57 5.73 -0.88
CA VAL A 155 8.73 4.88 -0.01
C VAL A 155 9.06 5.05 1.47
N ILE A 156 10.36 5.26 1.81
CA ILE A 156 10.78 5.43 3.21
C ILE A 156 10.32 6.79 3.75
N ALA A 157 10.46 7.85 2.97
CA ALA A 157 9.98 9.17 3.34
C ALA A 157 8.46 9.19 3.50
N LEU A 158 7.73 8.60 2.55
CA LEU A 158 6.28 8.46 2.60
C LEU A 158 5.82 7.61 3.80
N SER A 159 6.52 6.51 4.09
CA SER A 159 6.25 5.65 5.26
C SER A 159 6.34 6.44 6.57
N LYS A 160 7.34 7.31 6.70
CA LYS A 160 7.49 8.21 7.85
C LYS A 160 6.41 9.28 7.90
N LEU A 161 6.14 9.93 6.75
CA LEU A 161 5.15 11.00 6.63
C LEU A 161 3.76 10.55 7.09
N TYR A 162 3.32 9.39 6.58
CA TYR A 162 2.00 8.84 6.90
C TYR A 162 1.97 7.93 8.13
N SER A 163 3.13 7.65 8.74
CA SER A 163 3.25 6.66 9.83
C SER A 163 2.68 5.30 9.44
N LYS A 164 2.93 4.86 8.21
CA LYS A 164 2.49 3.57 7.66
C LYS A 164 3.70 2.69 7.32
N SER A 165 3.46 1.37 7.18
CA SER A 165 4.55 0.46 6.79
C SER A 165 5.00 0.72 5.34
N CYS A 166 6.28 0.46 5.04
CA CYS A 166 6.78 0.55 3.67
C CYS A 166 5.97 -0.32 2.69
N SER A 167 5.49 -1.49 3.12
CA SER A 167 4.67 -2.36 2.28
C SER A 167 3.31 -1.75 1.93
N GLN A 168 2.64 -1.09 2.88
CA GLN A 168 1.38 -0.40 2.61
C GLN A 168 1.59 0.78 1.65
N VAL A 169 2.63 1.58 1.89
CA VAL A 169 2.99 2.71 1.02
C VAL A 169 3.33 2.24 -0.39
N LEU A 170 4.15 1.19 -0.50
CA LEU A 170 4.57 0.63 -1.78
C LEU A 170 3.38 0.13 -2.59
N LEU A 171 2.50 -0.69 -1.99
CA LEU A 171 1.31 -1.20 -2.66
C LEU A 171 0.39 -0.06 -3.10
N ARG A 172 0.17 0.92 -2.22
CA ARG A 172 -0.67 2.08 -2.55
C ARG A 172 -0.09 2.93 -3.68
N MET A 173 1.23 3.08 -3.71
CA MET A 173 1.91 3.80 -4.77
C MET A 173 1.65 3.18 -6.15
N GLY A 174 1.73 1.85 -6.26
CA GLY A 174 1.36 1.14 -7.49
C GLY A 174 -0.10 1.34 -7.89
N GLU A 175 -1.04 1.36 -6.93
CA GLU A 175 -2.46 1.59 -7.20
C GLU A 175 -2.73 3.02 -7.73
N VAL A 176 -2.20 4.05 -7.06
CA VAL A 176 -2.51 5.45 -7.41
C VAL A 176 -1.78 5.93 -8.66
N LEU A 177 -0.72 5.24 -9.08
CA LEU A 177 0.05 5.55 -10.28
C LEU A 177 -0.36 4.70 -11.48
N GLN A 178 -1.29 3.75 -11.31
CA GLN A 178 -1.73 2.87 -12.39
C GLN A 178 -2.23 3.69 -13.59
N GLY A 179 -1.69 3.43 -14.77
CA GLY A 179 -2.04 4.13 -16.01
C GLY A 179 -1.38 5.50 -16.21
N SER A 180 -0.62 6.02 -15.23
CA SER A 180 -0.01 7.35 -15.32
C SER A 180 1.51 7.34 -15.53
N VAL A 181 2.22 6.39 -14.94
CA VAL A 181 3.66 6.28 -15.05
C VAL A 181 4.09 4.82 -14.95
N PHE A 182 5.16 4.46 -15.69
CA PHE A 182 5.81 3.18 -15.44
C PHE A 182 6.57 3.23 -14.12
N LEU A 183 6.23 2.30 -13.24
CA LEU A 183 6.89 2.11 -11.96
C LEU A 183 7.03 0.62 -11.69
N TYR A 184 8.21 0.19 -11.27
CA TYR A 184 8.37 -1.03 -10.50
C TYR A 184 8.96 -0.66 -9.14
N SER A 185 8.35 -1.14 -8.07
CA SER A 185 8.87 -0.94 -6.72
C SER A 185 8.83 -2.24 -5.93
N ALA A 186 9.90 -2.50 -5.19
CA ALA A 186 10.09 -3.75 -4.47
C ALA A 186 10.63 -3.52 -3.07
N LEU A 187 10.22 -4.38 -2.14
CA LEU A 187 10.64 -4.38 -0.74
C LEU A 187 11.33 -5.70 -0.42
N TYR A 188 12.60 -5.61 -0.06
CA TYR A 188 13.40 -6.72 0.39
C TYR A 188 13.52 -6.71 1.91
N GLU A 189 13.42 -7.89 2.49
CA GLU A 189 13.53 -8.10 3.94
C GLU A 189 14.49 -9.25 4.21
N GLN A 190 15.14 -9.19 5.37
CA GLN A 190 15.98 -10.29 5.82
C GLN A 190 15.10 -11.49 6.20
N GLY A 191 15.39 -12.62 5.63
CA GLY A 191 14.78 -13.90 6.00
C GLY A 191 15.22 -14.38 7.39
N PRO A 192 14.69 -15.52 7.84
CA PRO A 192 15.06 -16.09 9.14
C PRO A 192 16.53 -16.53 9.23
N GLU A 193 17.15 -16.79 8.10
CA GLU A 193 18.58 -17.12 8.01
C GLU A 193 19.42 -15.85 7.91
N VAL A 194 20.54 -15.83 8.60
CA VAL A 194 21.49 -14.70 8.55
C VAL A 194 21.97 -14.52 7.10
N ASP A 195 21.96 -13.28 6.63
CA ASP A 195 22.36 -12.87 5.28
C ASP A 195 21.44 -13.32 4.13
N ASN A 196 20.32 -13.96 4.41
CA ASN A 196 19.34 -14.30 3.40
C ASN A 196 18.32 -13.19 3.23
N TRP A 197 18.50 -12.34 2.21
CA TRP A 197 17.59 -11.27 1.84
C TRP A 197 16.69 -11.72 0.70
N THR A 198 15.38 -11.56 0.88
CA THR A 198 14.37 -11.98 -0.09
C THR A 198 13.40 -10.85 -0.42
N LEU A 199 12.91 -10.86 -1.64
CA LEU A 199 11.84 -9.98 -2.08
C LEU A 199 10.53 -10.40 -1.44
N ASN A 200 9.97 -9.53 -0.62
CA ASN A 200 8.76 -9.83 0.15
C ASN A 200 7.52 -9.20 -0.46
N TYR A 201 7.61 -7.96 -0.93
CA TYR A 201 6.53 -7.24 -1.61
C TYR A 201 7.06 -6.56 -2.87
N TRP A 202 6.22 -6.50 -3.87
CA TRP A 202 6.47 -5.69 -5.05
C TRP A 202 5.16 -5.14 -5.59
N THR A 203 5.24 -4.04 -6.32
CA THR A 203 4.15 -3.45 -7.08
C THR A 203 4.68 -2.93 -8.39
N GLY A 204 3.82 -2.84 -9.37
CA GLY A 204 4.12 -2.22 -10.65
C GLY A 204 2.93 -1.42 -11.12
N SER A 205 3.18 -0.35 -11.84
CA SER A 205 2.21 0.36 -12.64
C SER A 205 2.76 0.49 -14.05
N ALA A 206 1.88 0.45 -15.04
CA ALA A 206 2.23 0.69 -16.43
C ALA A 206 1.50 1.95 -16.91
N ASN A 207 2.19 2.76 -17.72
CA ASN A 207 1.52 3.78 -18.49
C ASN A 207 0.96 3.10 -19.74
N ASN A 208 -0.36 3.06 -19.89
CA ASN A 208 -1.02 2.39 -21.02
C ASN A 208 -0.72 3.08 -22.36
N ASP A 209 -0.32 4.34 -22.33
CA ASP A 209 0.02 5.14 -23.51
C ASP A 209 1.51 5.05 -23.87
N ASP A 210 2.31 4.35 -23.06
CA ASP A 210 3.74 4.19 -23.25
C ASP A 210 4.05 2.77 -23.76
N PRO A 211 4.43 2.62 -25.05
CA PRO A 211 4.78 1.32 -25.62
C PRO A 211 5.95 0.64 -24.91
N GLU A 212 6.88 1.41 -24.36
CA GLU A 212 8.06 0.91 -23.64
C GLU A 212 7.70 0.29 -22.31
N ALA A 213 6.68 0.85 -21.62
CA ALA A 213 6.19 0.29 -20.37
C ALA A 213 5.71 -1.16 -20.52
N ASN A 214 5.18 -1.52 -21.68
CA ASN A 214 4.72 -2.87 -21.97
C ASN A 214 5.87 -3.87 -22.16
N ILE A 215 7.01 -3.42 -22.64
CA ILE A 215 8.20 -4.27 -22.84
C ILE A 215 8.78 -4.70 -21.50
N TYR A 216 8.84 -3.79 -20.53
CA TYR A 216 9.40 -4.05 -19.21
C TYR A 216 8.42 -4.77 -18.26
N GLY A 217 7.12 -4.64 -18.50
CA GLY A 217 6.09 -5.26 -17.66
C GLY A 217 5.77 -6.71 -17.99
N ALA A 218 6.10 -7.17 -19.20
CA ALA A 218 5.52 -8.41 -19.70
C ALA A 218 6.22 -9.68 -19.25
N ASP A 219 7.56 -9.78 -19.19
CA ASP A 219 8.18 -11.11 -19.14
C ASP A 219 9.38 -11.28 -18.21
N GLY A 220 9.16 -11.11 -16.92
CA GLY A 220 10.11 -11.66 -15.94
C GLY A 220 11.42 -10.89 -15.80
N LEU A 221 11.49 -9.66 -16.30
CA LEU A 221 12.64 -8.78 -16.11
C LEU A 221 12.85 -8.44 -14.63
N PHE A 222 11.74 -8.37 -13.89
CA PHE A 222 11.78 -8.03 -12.48
C PHE A 222 11.60 -9.25 -11.59
N PRO A 223 12.34 -9.30 -10.46
CA PRO A 223 12.23 -10.41 -9.52
C PRO A 223 10.80 -10.55 -8.97
N ARG A 224 10.39 -11.80 -8.77
CA ARG A 224 9.09 -12.12 -8.15
C ARG A 224 9.28 -12.39 -6.66
N LYS A 225 8.17 -12.29 -5.89
CA LYS A 225 8.14 -12.59 -4.47
C LYS A 225 8.85 -13.91 -4.13
N GLY A 226 9.66 -13.89 -3.07
CA GLY A 226 10.45 -15.05 -2.60
C GLY A 226 11.81 -15.22 -3.28
N ARG A 227 12.14 -14.43 -4.31
CA ARG A 227 13.49 -14.45 -4.89
C ARG A 227 14.50 -13.85 -3.91
N THR A 228 15.62 -14.53 -3.78
CA THR A 228 16.79 -14.04 -3.03
C THR A 228 17.49 -12.92 -3.79
N VAL A 229 18.14 -12.04 -3.05
CA VAL A 229 18.95 -10.97 -3.63
C VAL A 229 20.15 -11.58 -4.36
N SER A 230 20.33 -11.16 -5.61
CA SER A 230 21.47 -11.61 -6.41
C SER A 230 22.74 -10.89 -5.97
N PRO A 231 23.87 -11.62 -5.78
CA PRO A 231 25.16 -10.99 -5.49
C PRO A 231 25.55 -9.98 -6.59
N GLY A 232 26.04 -8.80 -6.16
CA GLY A 232 26.43 -7.72 -7.05
C GLY A 232 25.29 -6.89 -7.62
N SER A 233 24.03 -7.22 -7.27
CA SER A 233 22.88 -6.38 -7.62
C SER A 233 22.89 -5.07 -6.85
N LEU A 234 22.13 -4.07 -7.32
CA LEU A 234 21.97 -2.78 -6.64
C LEU A 234 21.48 -2.96 -5.19
N VAL A 235 20.57 -3.89 -4.96
CA VAL A 235 20.07 -4.22 -3.62
C VAL A 235 21.17 -4.82 -2.75
N ASP A 236 22.00 -5.74 -3.27
CA ASP A 236 23.14 -6.32 -2.55
C ASP A 236 24.16 -5.23 -2.16
N MET A 237 24.42 -4.29 -3.06
CA MET A 237 25.33 -3.17 -2.77
C MET A 237 24.80 -2.30 -1.64
N VAL A 238 23.50 -2.00 -1.63
CA VAL A 238 22.87 -1.22 -0.55
C VAL A 238 22.88 -1.98 0.77
N ILE A 239 22.66 -3.29 0.76
CA ILE A 239 22.77 -4.15 1.95
C ILE A 239 24.16 -4.04 2.56
N LYS A 240 25.20 -4.13 1.75
CA LYS A 240 26.60 -4.07 2.19
C LYS A 240 27.00 -2.67 2.65
N ALA A 241 26.63 -1.65 1.89
CA ALA A 241 27.01 -0.26 2.19
C ALA A 241 26.11 0.42 3.22
N LYS A 242 24.86 -0.03 3.39
CA LYS A 242 23.80 0.63 4.17
C LYS A 242 23.54 2.09 3.75
N LYS A 243 23.83 2.42 2.52
CA LYS A 243 23.68 3.76 1.90
C LYS A 243 22.84 3.63 0.63
N PRO A 244 22.05 4.67 0.28
CA PRO A 244 21.33 4.68 -0.98
C PRO A 244 22.27 4.66 -2.16
N HIS A 245 21.89 3.95 -3.20
CA HIS A 245 22.60 3.90 -4.48
C HIS A 245 21.66 4.24 -5.62
N LEU A 246 22.15 4.98 -6.59
CA LEU A 246 21.47 5.29 -7.82
C LEU A 246 22.19 4.58 -8.97
N VAL A 247 21.45 3.80 -9.74
CA VAL A 247 21.99 3.14 -10.93
C VAL A 247 21.15 3.51 -12.13
N ARG A 248 21.80 3.98 -13.17
CA ARG A 248 21.22 4.10 -14.51
C ARG A 248 21.57 2.84 -15.29
N ARG A 249 20.56 2.06 -15.66
CA ARG A 249 20.72 0.94 -16.56
C ARG A 249 20.22 1.34 -17.94
N ILE A 250 21.10 1.26 -18.92
CA ILE A 250 20.72 1.31 -20.33
C ILE A 250 20.47 -0.12 -20.77
N THR A 251 19.22 -0.45 -21.09
CA THR A 251 18.89 -1.74 -21.71
C THR A 251 18.76 -1.47 -23.19
N VAL A 252 19.74 -1.93 -23.95
CA VAL A 252 19.67 -1.89 -25.43
C VAL A 252 18.73 -3.04 -25.85
N LEU A 253 17.47 -2.71 -26.05
CA LEU A 253 16.53 -3.53 -26.78
C LEU A 253 16.40 -2.91 -28.17
N ASP A 254 17.02 -3.56 -29.15
CA ASP A 254 16.95 -3.23 -30.58
C ASP A 254 16.78 -1.73 -30.92
N SER A 255 17.90 -1.08 -31.12
CA SER A 255 18.11 0.09 -32.01
C SER A 255 17.75 1.51 -31.57
N LYS A 256 17.39 1.82 -30.35
CA LYS A 256 17.23 3.20 -29.90
C LYS A 256 18.16 3.53 -28.71
N GLU A 257 19.02 4.49 -28.90
CA GLU A 257 20.16 4.83 -27.99
C GLU A 257 19.77 5.37 -26.61
N ASP A 258 18.47 5.63 -26.31
CA ASP A 258 18.04 6.30 -25.08
C ASP A 258 17.08 5.48 -24.21
N GLU A 259 16.83 4.24 -24.54
CA GLU A 259 15.92 3.39 -23.80
C GLU A 259 16.63 2.69 -22.62
N GLY A 260 16.20 3.00 -21.39
CA GLY A 260 16.79 2.39 -20.22
C GLY A 260 15.95 2.54 -18.98
N LEU A 261 16.41 1.91 -17.92
CA LEU A 261 15.78 2.00 -16.60
C LEU A 261 16.68 2.77 -15.63
N VAL A 262 16.06 3.54 -14.77
CA VAL A 262 16.75 4.18 -13.63
C VAL A 262 16.19 3.59 -12.35
N ALA A 263 17.09 3.13 -11.48
CA ALA A 263 16.74 2.50 -10.24
C ALA A 263 17.40 3.18 -9.05
N ILE A 264 16.64 3.36 -7.98
CA ILE A 264 17.15 3.77 -6.66
C ILE A 264 16.84 2.67 -5.67
N ALA A 265 17.85 2.16 -4.98
CA ALA A 265 17.66 1.28 -3.84
C ALA A 265 18.05 2.01 -2.56
N SER A 266 17.18 1.99 -1.56
CA SER A 266 17.34 2.75 -0.32
C SER A 266 17.18 1.84 0.91
N PRO A 267 18.11 1.91 1.90
CA PRO A 267 18.04 1.13 3.11
C PRO A 267 17.11 1.76 4.15
N LEU A 268 16.29 0.96 4.79
CA LEU A 268 15.61 1.33 6.03
C LEU A 268 16.44 0.81 7.20
N VAL A 269 17.10 1.73 7.89
CA VAL A 269 17.90 1.44 9.07
C VAL A 269 17.15 1.88 10.33
N ILE A 270 16.99 0.98 11.28
CA ILE A 270 16.36 1.23 12.58
C ILE A 270 17.35 0.86 13.68
N ALA A 271 17.64 1.78 14.57
CA ALA A 271 18.62 1.58 15.66
C ALA A 271 19.97 1.00 15.19
N GLY A 272 20.46 1.47 14.03
CA GLY A 272 21.71 1.03 13.44
C GLY A 272 21.66 -0.32 12.69
N SER A 273 20.53 -1.04 12.76
CA SER A 273 20.34 -2.30 12.04
C SER A 273 19.59 -2.06 10.73
N LEU A 274 20.08 -2.64 9.64
CA LEU A 274 19.37 -2.67 8.37
C LEU A 274 18.19 -3.63 8.50
N VAL A 275 17.00 -3.10 8.25
CA VAL A 275 15.74 -3.86 8.41
C VAL A 275 15.14 -4.21 7.06
N LYS A 276 15.19 -3.29 6.10
CA LYS A 276 14.61 -3.44 4.77
C LYS A 276 15.43 -2.69 3.73
N VAL A 277 15.31 -3.11 2.48
CA VAL A 277 15.77 -2.34 1.32
C VAL A 277 14.59 -2.13 0.38
N VAL A 278 14.37 -0.89 -0.01
CA VAL A 278 13.36 -0.51 -1.00
C VAL A 278 14.03 -0.23 -2.32
N LEU A 279 13.55 -0.85 -3.39
CA LEU A 279 13.96 -0.60 -4.77
C LEU A 279 12.83 0.13 -5.49
N VAL A 280 13.16 1.21 -6.18
CA VAL A 280 12.24 1.96 -7.06
C VAL A 280 12.88 2.04 -8.44
N VAL A 281 12.14 1.70 -9.48
CA VAL A 281 12.60 1.69 -10.87
C VAL A 281 11.60 2.44 -11.73
N VAL A 282 12.10 3.35 -12.57
CA VAL A 282 11.32 4.08 -13.59
C VAL A 282 12.04 4.01 -14.93
N LEU A 283 11.37 4.39 -16.02
CA LEU A 283 12.00 4.56 -17.31
C LEU A 283 13.01 5.72 -17.30
N SER A 284 14.07 5.62 -18.07
CA SER A 284 15.17 6.63 -18.08
C SER A 284 14.70 8.03 -18.45
N HIS A 285 13.74 8.16 -19.37
CA HIS A 285 13.15 9.45 -19.73
C HIS A 285 12.33 10.06 -18.58
N SER A 286 11.90 9.25 -17.62
CA SER A 286 11.16 9.68 -16.43
C SER A 286 12.04 9.97 -15.22
N ILE A 287 13.38 10.05 -15.39
CA ILE A 287 14.31 10.31 -14.28
C ILE A 287 13.98 11.59 -13.51
N GLY A 288 13.42 12.59 -14.17
CA GLY A 288 12.96 13.83 -13.53
C GLY A 288 11.97 13.60 -12.39
N LEU A 289 11.20 12.52 -12.42
CA LEU A 289 10.27 12.13 -11.35
C LEU A 289 11.00 11.71 -10.06
N LEU A 290 12.24 11.23 -10.20
CA LEU A 290 13.08 10.84 -9.06
C LEU A 290 13.89 11.99 -8.48
N GLN A 291 13.90 13.17 -9.13
CA GLN A 291 14.76 14.31 -8.76
C GLN A 291 14.65 14.68 -7.26
N PRO A 292 13.44 14.76 -6.65
CA PRO A 292 13.35 15.07 -5.22
C PRO A 292 13.98 14.02 -4.32
N GLN A 293 14.04 12.76 -4.73
CA GLN A 293 14.75 11.71 -4.00
C GLN A 293 16.26 11.80 -4.26
N ILE A 294 16.67 12.02 -5.50
CA ILE A 294 18.08 12.15 -5.91
C ILE A 294 18.76 13.29 -5.15
N GLU A 295 18.11 14.46 -5.01
CA GLU A 295 18.65 15.62 -4.30
C GLU A 295 18.87 15.37 -2.80
N ARG A 296 18.11 14.47 -2.20
CA ARG A 296 18.29 14.06 -0.80
C ARG A 296 19.37 13.00 -0.61
N ILE A 297 19.70 12.30 -1.67
CA ILE A 297 20.81 11.36 -1.69
C ILE A 297 22.05 12.19 -2.03
N ASN A 298 23.01 12.35 -1.10
CA ASN A 298 24.29 12.98 -1.40
C ASN A 298 24.86 12.37 -2.68
N PRO A 299 25.51 13.17 -3.58
CA PRO A 299 25.86 12.73 -4.91
C PRO A 299 26.53 11.37 -4.87
N VAL A 300 25.79 10.38 -5.29
CA VAL A 300 26.26 9.02 -5.47
C VAL A 300 26.99 9.04 -6.80
N GLU A 301 28.18 8.51 -6.83
CA GLU A 301 28.89 8.27 -8.07
C GLU A 301 27.97 7.45 -8.99
N LEU A 302 27.62 8.03 -10.13
CA LEU A 302 26.92 7.33 -11.20
C LEU A 302 27.91 6.35 -11.83
N GLU A 303 28.12 5.21 -11.18
CA GLU A 303 28.84 4.10 -11.82
C GLU A 303 27.89 3.41 -12.78
N GLY A 304 28.28 3.38 -14.04
CA GLY A 304 27.59 2.60 -15.07
C GLY A 304 27.73 1.12 -14.76
N PHE A 305 26.71 0.54 -14.13
CA PHE A 305 26.67 -0.89 -13.89
C PHE A 305 26.10 -1.61 -15.10
N HIS A 306 26.93 -2.46 -15.68
CA HIS A 306 26.53 -3.54 -16.53
C HIS A 306 26.08 -4.70 -15.61
N ASN A 307 24.79 -5.06 -15.69
CA ASN A 307 24.16 -6.25 -15.16
C ASN A 307 23.45 -6.16 -13.80
N HIS A 308 22.17 -6.51 -13.88
CA HIS A 308 21.26 -7.06 -12.88
C HIS A 308 20.65 -6.07 -11.86
N LEU A 309 19.37 -5.77 -12.14
CA LEU A 309 18.42 -5.41 -11.08
C LEU A 309 18.23 -6.55 -10.09
#